data_f0f21e836a57713e7e2cc11b33812e7a
#
_entry.id   f0f21e836a57713e7e2cc11b33812e7a
#
_cell.length_a   1.000
_cell.length_b   1.000
_cell.length_c   1.000
_cell.angle_alpha   90.00
_cell.angle_beta   90.00
_cell.angle_gamma   90.00
#
_symmetry.space_group_name_H-M   'P 1'
#
loop_
_entity.id
_entity.type
_entity.pdbx_description
1 polymer ?
#
loop_
_entity_poly.entity_id
_entity_poly.type
_entity_poly.pdbx_seq_one_letter_code
_entity_poly.pdbx_strand_id
1 'polypeptide(L)'
;MIVYTEGRRARRQNFKAIGNGRLQDVKVYVLVNELSASAAEIVTGAIQDNDRGTVVGRRTFGKGLVQRPLDLPDGSMIRLTIAHYYTPSGRCIQKPYTKGDLKDYEMDIEKRFKHGELTNPDSIQFSDSLKYYTIRKHRVVYGGGGIMPDNFVPLDTTKFTRYHRMLAAKSIIINAYLKYADANRQALKAQYSSFDAFNKGYVVPQSLLDEIVAEGKKVKIEPKDAAELK
;
A
#
# COMPACT_ATOMS: atom_id res chain seq x y z
N MET A 1 6.75 12.68 18.72
CA MET A 1 6.48 13.32 17.41
C MET A 1 5.87 12.28 16.49
N ILE A 2 4.91 12.68 15.64
CA ILE A 2 4.29 11.79 14.63
C ILE A 2 5.03 11.95 13.29
N VAL A 3 5.15 13.18 12.81
CA VAL A 3 5.73 13.53 11.52
C VAL A 3 6.12 15.00 11.53
N TYR A 4 7.05 15.38 10.67
CA TYR A 4 7.21 16.79 10.32
C TYR A 4 7.24 16.96 8.80
N THR A 5 6.92 18.17 8.35
CA THR A 5 6.99 18.54 6.94
C THR A 5 8.03 19.64 6.77
N GLU A 6 8.78 19.60 5.69
CA GLU A 6 9.77 20.61 5.36
C GLU A 6 9.97 20.69 3.85
N GLY A 7 10.15 21.87 3.32
CA GLY A 7 10.37 22.12 1.89
C GLY A 7 11.25 23.31 1.62
N ARG A 8 11.68 23.48 0.38
CA ARG A 8 12.62 24.56 -0.03
C ARG A 8 12.14 25.96 0.40
N ARG A 9 10.81 26.20 0.35
CA ARG A 9 10.17 27.47 0.72
C ARG A 9 9.12 27.30 1.82
N ALA A 10 8.91 26.07 2.29
CA ALA A 10 8.00 25.75 3.39
C ALA A 10 8.82 25.48 4.65
N ARG A 11 8.61 26.28 5.69
CA ARG A 11 9.27 26.09 6.99
C ARG A 11 8.85 24.76 7.60
N ARG A 12 9.74 24.18 8.38
CA ARG A 12 9.48 22.95 9.12
C ARG A 12 8.26 23.11 10.04
N GLN A 13 7.30 22.19 9.89
CA GLN A 13 6.11 22.11 10.72
C GLN A 13 6.07 20.74 11.38
N ASN A 14 6.01 20.71 12.71
CA ASN A 14 6.00 19.49 13.50
C ASN A 14 4.58 19.11 13.92
N PHE A 15 4.22 17.85 13.77
CA PHE A 15 2.96 17.27 14.23
C PHE A 15 3.24 16.30 15.36
N LYS A 16 2.65 16.54 16.52
CA LYS A 16 2.87 15.77 17.75
C LYS A 16 1.57 15.13 18.21
N ALA A 17 1.67 13.96 18.85
CA ALA A 17 0.54 13.37 19.56
C ALA A 17 0.22 14.20 20.82
N ILE A 18 -1.06 14.29 21.17
CA ILE A 18 -1.56 15.03 22.34
C ILE A 18 -1.55 14.20 23.63
N GLY A 19 -1.24 12.91 23.57
CA GLY A 19 -0.99 12.08 24.74
C GLY A 19 -2.22 11.43 25.40
N ASN A 20 -3.45 11.70 24.95
CA ASN A 20 -4.68 11.23 25.62
C ASN A 20 -5.30 9.96 24.97
N GLY A 21 -4.50 9.18 24.25
CA GLY A 21 -4.99 8.00 23.55
C GLY A 21 -5.31 6.82 24.48
N ARG A 22 -6.41 6.11 24.23
CA ARG A 22 -6.83 4.91 24.98
C ARG A 22 -5.95 3.68 24.71
N LEU A 23 -5.14 3.71 23.64
CA LEU A 23 -4.34 2.57 23.19
C LEU A 23 -2.86 2.70 23.54
N GLN A 24 -2.52 3.45 24.62
CA GLN A 24 -1.13 3.71 24.96
C GLN A 24 -0.35 2.46 25.36
N ASP A 25 -0.98 1.54 26.07
CA ASP A 25 -0.32 0.36 26.67
C ASP A 25 -0.58 -0.94 25.90
N VAL A 26 -1.39 -0.90 24.83
CA VAL A 26 -1.66 -2.11 24.02
C VAL A 26 -0.50 -2.40 23.05
N LYS A 27 -0.29 -3.68 22.75
CA LYS A 27 0.63 -4.07 21.67
C LYS A 27 0.07 -3.61 20.32
N VAL A 28 0.91 -2.98 19.50
CA VAL A 28 0.53 -2.47 18.18
C VAL A 28 1.31 -3.20 17.10
N TYR A 29 0.58 -3.75 16.13
CA TYR A 29 1.10 -4.31 14.90
C TYR A 29 0.51 -3.55 13.72
N VAL A 30 1.36 -3.13 12.79
CA VAL A 30 0.94 -2.41 11.57
C VAL A 30 1.21 -3.30 10.38
N LEU A 31 0.15 -3.70 9.69
CA LEU A 31 0.27 -4.51 8.48
C LEU A 31 0.40 -3.59 7.26
N VAL A 32 1.45 -3.81 6.48
CA VAL A 32 1.76 -2.99 5.30
C VAL A 32 2.17 -3.83 4.10
N ASN A 33 1.98 -3.27 2.92
CA ASN A 33 2.48 -3.85 1.70
C ASN A 33 2.95 -2.75 0.72
N GLU A 34 3.36 -3.13 -0.48
CA GLU A 34 3.85 -2.25 -1.54
C GLU A 34 2.84 -1.19 -2.02
N LEU A 35 1.56 -1.39 -1.71
CA LEU A 35 0.47 -0.45 -2.03
C LEU A 35 0.15 0.51 -0.89
N SER A 36 0.67 0.26 0.31
CA SER A 36 0.51 1.17 1.45
C SER A 36 1.25 2.47 1.18
N ALA A 37 0.54 3.60 1.15
CA ALA A 37 1.09 4.86 0.68
C ALA A 37 0.64 6.07 1.51
N SER A 38 1.39 7.19 1.45
CA SER A 38 0.99 8.51 1.94
C SER A 38 0.68 8.51 3.45
N ALA A 39 -0.54 8.83 3.88
CA ALA A 39 -0.92 8.89 5.29
C ALA A 39 -0.69 7.56 6.04
N ALA A 40 -0.87 6.42 5.37
CA ALA A 40 -0.55 5.12 5.94
C ALA A 40 0.94 4.99 6.26
N GLU A 41 1.82 5.54 5.40
CA GLU A 41 3.26 5.55 5.64
C GLU A 41 3.66 6.50 6.77
N ILE A 42 2.95 7.63 6.92
CA ILE A 42 3.15 8.56 8.04
C ILE A 42 2.88 7.85 9.37
N VAL A 43 1.74 7.18 9.49
CA VAL A 43 1.37 6.42 10.70
C VAL A 43 2.36 5.28 10.95
N THR A 44 2.69 4.53 9.92
CA THR A 44 3.63 3.40 10.01
C THR A 44 5.01 3.87 10.46
N GLY A 45 5.55 4.92 9.83
CA GLY A 45 6.84 5.50 10.18
C GLY A 45 6.86 6.08 11.59
N ALA A 46 5.78 6.75 12.02
CA ALA A 46 5.65 7.25 13.38
C ALA A 46 5.69 6.12 14.42
N ILE A 47 4.99 5.02 14.18
CA ILE A 47 4.95 3.86 15.08
C ILE A 47 6.31 3.17 15.12
N GLN A 48 6.94 2.95 13.97
CA GLN A 48 8.25 2.30 13.89
C GLN A 48 9.35 3.14 14.54
N ASP A 49 9.45 4.43 14.20
CA ASP A 49 10.53 5.30 14.67
C ASP A 49 10.45 5.62 16.16
N ASN A 50 9.24 5.66 16.74
CA ASN A 50 9.07 5.79 18.18
C ASN A 50 9.18 4.44 18.94
N ASP A 51 9.48 3.34 18.24
CA ASP A 51 9.49 1.99 18.82
C ASP A 51 8.18 1.62 19.55
N ARG A 52 7.06 2.14 19.02
CA ARG A 52 5.74 2.00 19.63
C ARG A 52 5.06 0.67 19.25
N GLY A 53 5.42 0.11 18.12
CA GLY A 53 4.83 -1.12 17.60
C GLY A 53 5.75 -1.80 16.61
N THR A 54 5.27 -2.90 16.04
CA THR A 54 5.97 -3.72 15.06
C THR A 54 5.30 -3.58 13.70
N VAL A 55 6.08 -3.29 12.68
CA VAL A 55 5.63 -3.21 11.29
C VAL A 55 5.85 -4.57 10.62
N VAL A 56 4.80 -5.12 10.02
CA VAL A 56 4.81 -6.46 9.42
C VAL A 56 4.33 -6.38 7.97
N GLY A 57 5.02 -7.05 7.08
CA GLY A 57 4.63 -7.12 5.66
C GLY A 57 5.76 -6.86 4.69
N ARG A 58 5.56 -5.96 3.72
CA ARG A 58 6.54 -5.59 2.69
C ARG A 58 6.77 -4.08 2.69
N ARG A 59 7.88 -3.64 2.08
CA ARG A 59 8.21 -2.23 1.96
C ARG A 59 7.06 -1.46 1.30
N THR A 60 6.69 -0.32 1.89
CA THR A 60 5.59 0.52 1.43
C THR A 60 5.93 1.26 0.12
N PHE A 61 4.98 2.00 -0.42
CA PHE A 61 5.07 2.62 -1.73
C PHE A 61 6.15 3.73 -1.84
N GLY A 62 6.28 4.55 -0.80
CA GLY A 62 7.22 5.68 -0.80
C GLY A 62 6.62 6.99 -1.35
N LYS A 63 5.39 7.36 -0.93
CA LYS A 63 4.76 8.64 -1.28
C LYS A 63 4.80 9.62 -0.11
N GLY A 64 5.81 10.47 -0.08
CA GLY A 64 6.08 11.42 0.99
C GLY A 64 5.97 12.89 0.59
N LEU A 65 5.13 13.25 -0.40
CA LEU A 65 4.96 14.61 -0.90
C LEU A 65 3.80 15.32 -0.19
N VAL A 66 4.05 16.55 0.25
CA VAL A 66 3.02 17.49 0.71
C VAL A 66 2.56 18.30 -0.49
N GLN A 67 1.30 18.16 -0.87
CA GLN A 67 0.71 18.87 -2.00
C GLN A 67 -0.36 19.85 -1.51
N ARG A 68 -0.37 21.04 -2.09
CA ARG A 68 -1.36 22.09 -1.82
C ARG A 68 -2.12 22.41 -3.11
N PRO A 69 -3.46 22.40 -3.08
CA PRO A 69 -4.25 22.94 -4.17
C PRO A 69 -4.14 24.47 -4.18
N LEU A 70 -4.08 25.04 -5.37
CA LEU A 70 -4.10 26.49 -5.62
C LEU A 70 -5.17 26.75 -6.70
N ASP A 71 -6.18 27.53 -6.32
CA ASP A 71 -7.24 27.95 -7.25
C ASP A 71 -6.71 29.01 -8.20
N LEU A 72 -7.10 28.94 -9.47
CA LEU A 72 -6.77 29.90 -10.49
C LEU A 72 -7.99 30.80 -10.79
N PRO A 73 -7.78 32.03 -11.35
CA PRO A 73 -8.87 32.98 -11.61
C PRO A 73 -9.96 32.49 -12.55
N ASP A 74 -9.65 31.52 -13.39
CA ASP A 74 -10.59 30.90 -14.35
C ASP A 74 -11.42 29.76 -13.74
N GLY A 75 -11.30 29.51 -12.43
CA GLY A 75 -11.97 28.43 -11.71
C GLY A 75 -11.27 27.07 -11.83
N SER A 76 -10.16 26.96 -12.55
CA SER A 76 -9.33 25.77 -12.55
C SER A 76 -8.45 25.70 -11.31
N MET A 77 -7.86 24.52 -11.05
CA MET A 77 -7.02 24.29 -9.88
C MET A 77 -5.73 23.58 -10.26
N ILE A 78 -4.60 24.04 -9.72
CA ILE A 78 -3.35 23.31 -9.78
C ILE A 78 -3.02 22.70 -8.42
N ARG A 79 -2.42 21.50 -8.43
CA ARG A 79 -1.93 20.83 -7.23
C ARG A 79 -0.40 20.87 -7.25
N LEU A 80 0.17 21.67 -6.34
CA LEU A 80 1.60 21.91 -6.27
C LEU A 80 2.24 21.20 -5.09
N THR A 81 3.34 20.50 -5.32
CA THR A 81 4.19 19.96 -4.24
C THR A 81 4.98 21.09 -3.59
N ILE A 82 4.83 21.25 -2.28
CA ILE A 82 5.44 22.34 -1.50
C ILE A 82 6.46 21.85 -0.47
N ALA A 83 6.38 20.59 -0.03
CA ALA A 83 7.25 20.01 0.99
C ALA A 83 7.29 18.48 0.89
N HIS A 84 8.15 17.86 1.71
CA HIS A 84 8.21 16.43 1.95
C HIS A 84 7.77 16.10 3.37
N TYR A 85 7.31 14.87 3.57
CA TYR A 85 7.08 14.28 4.88
C TYR A 85 8.34 13.57 5.38
N TYR A 86 8.65 13.82 6.65
CA TYR A 86 9.75 13.18 7.37
C TYR A 86 9.22 12.52 8.63
N THR A 87 9.67 11.30 8.88
CA THR A 87 9.32 10.56 10.09
C THR A 87 10.05 11.09 11.32
N PRO A 88 9.72 10.65 12.56
CA PRO A 88 10.39 11.11 13.76
C PRO A 88 11.91 10.96 13.78
N SER A 89 12.46 9.94 13.13
CA SER A 89 13.91 9.73 12.99
C SER A 89 14.59 10.69 12.01
N GLY A 90 13.82 11.46 11.24
CA GLY A 90 14.33 12.39 10.23
C GLY A 90 14.41 11.81 8.82
N ARG A 91 14.07 10.56 8.59
CA ARG A 91 14.09 9.97 7.26
C ARG A 91 12.94 10.47 6.39
N CYS A 92 13.23 10.76 5.12
CA CYS A 92 12.24 11.09 4.12
C CYS A 92 11.53 9.81 3.63
N ILE A 93 10.20 9.83 3.59
CA ILE A 93 9.39 8.71 3.09
C ILE A 93 9.45 8.64 1.56
N GLN A 94 9.59 9.79 0.89
CA GLN A 94 9.49 9.89 -0.57
C GLN A 94 10.56 9.05 -1.27
N LYS A 95 10.12 8.19 -2.19
CA LYS A 95 11.03 7.51 -3.11
C LYS A 95 11.61 8.46 -4.14
N PRO A 96 12.82 8.21 -4.67
CA PRO A 96 13.39 8.99 -5.75
C PRO A 96 12.45 9.05 -6.96
N TYR A 97 12.47 10.17 -7.68
CA TYR A 97 11.78 10.33 -8.96
C TYR A 97 12.51 11.31 -9.85
N THR A 98 12.45 11.08 -11.14
CA THR A 98 12.99 11.97 -12.15
C THR A 98 11.89 12.92 -12.62
N LYS A 99 12.17 14.23 -12.60
CA LYS A 99 11.21 15.22 -13.07
C LYS A 99 10.85 14.96 -14.54
N GLY A 100 9.55 14.85 -14.81
CA GLY A 100 9.01 14.59 -16.17
C GLY A 100 8.88 13.10 -16.51
N ASP A 101 9.42 12.19 -15.73
CA ASP A 101 9.30 10.75 -15.95
C ASP A 101 8.25 10.13 -14.98
N LEU A 102 7.00 10.40 -15.26
CA LEU A 102 5.89 9.81 -14.50
C LEU A 102 5.81 8.30 -14.70
N LYS A 103 6.13 7.81 -15.89
CA LYS A 103 6.08 6.39 -16.21
C LYS A 103 7.05 5.58 -15.36
N ASP A 104 8.27 6.06 -15.18
CA ASP A 104 9.27 5.43 -14.32
C ASP A 104 8.79 5.33 -12.87
N TYR A 105 8.17 6.40 -12.38
CA TYR A 105 7.60 6.45 -11.04
C TYR A 105 6.44 5.45 -10.83
N GLU A 106 5.58 5.28 -11.82
CA GLU A 106 4.45 4.35 -11.79
C GLU A 106 4.90 2.88 -11.89
N MET A 107 5.94 2.62 -12.67
CA MET A 107 6.49 1.28 -12.89
C MET A 107 7.36 0.77 -11.73
N ASP A 108 7.58 1.55 -10.69
CA ASP A 108 8.46 1.20 -9.56
C ASP A 108 8.10 -0.14 -8.91
N ILE A 109 6.82 -0.39 -8.61
CA ILE A 109 6.37 -1.66 -8.00
C ILE A 109 6.68 -2.85 -8.89
N GLU A 110 6.50 -2.69 -10.21
CA GLU A 110 6.83 -3.76 -11.16
C GLU A 110 8.34 -4.03 -11.21
N LYS A 111 9.16 -2.99 -11.17
CA LYS A 111 10.63 -3.12 -11.08
C LYS A 111 11.03 -3.83 -9.79
N ARG A 112 10.47 -3.43 -8.66
CA ARG A 112 10.69 -4.07 -7.35
C ARG A 112 10.33 -5.55 -7.37
N PHE A 113 9.19 -5.91 -8.00
CA PHE A 113 8.80 -7.30 -8.18
C PHE A 113 9.82 -8.06 -9.05
N LYS A 114 10.23 -7.51 -10.19
CA LYS A 114 11.21 -8.13 -11.10
C LYS A 114 12.58 -8.34 -10.45
N HIS A 115 12.98 -7.46 -9.53
CA HIS A 115 14.20 -7.59 -8.74
C HIS A 115 14.07 -8.54 -7.54
N GLY A 116 12.89 -9.18 -7.35
CA GLY A 116 12.66 -10.12 -6.26
C GLY A 116 12.36 -9.48 -4.91
N GLU A 117 12.25 -8.15 -4.83
CA GLU A 117 12.06 -7.42 -3.57
C GLU A 117 10.77 -7.82 -2.83
N LEU A 118 9.72 -8.19 -3.56
CA LEU A 118 8.45 -8.57 -2.94
C LEU A 118 8.44 -10.01 -2.40
N THR A 119 9.42 -10.81 -2.77
CA THR A 119 9.50 -12.24 -2.41
C THR A 119 10.69 -12.59 -1.54
N ASN A 120 11.76 -11.78 -1.59
CA ASN A 120 12.98 -12.02 -0.82
C ASN A 120 13.51 -10.70 -0.21
N PRO A 121 13.62 -10.58 1.13
CA PRO A 121 14.14 -9.38 1.79
C PRO A 121 15.60 -9.08 1.44
N ASP A 122 16.42 -10.09 1.13
CA ASP A 122 17.84 -9.94 0.80
C ASP A 122 18.05 -9.26 -0.57
N SER A 123 17.03 -9.19 -1.39
CA SER A 123 17.05 -8.43 -2.66
C SER A 123 16.97 -6.92 -2.46
N ILE A 124 16.72 -6.45 -1.22
CA ILE A 124 16.56 -5.04 -0.90
C ILE A 124 17.90 -4.47 -0.44
N GLN A 125 18.47 -3.59 -1.24
CA GLN A 125 19.72 -2.91 -0.89
C GLN A 125 19.45 -1.44 -0.60
N PHE A 126 19.92 -0.96 0.53
CA PHE A 126 19.88 0.44 0.91
C PHE A 126 21.29 1.00 0.98
N SER A 127 21.45 2.25 0.52
CA SER A 127 22.70 2.99 0.73
C SER A 127 22.87 3.33 2.22
N ASP A 128 24.10 3.26 2.72
CA ASP A 128 24.41 3.69 4.08
C ASP A 128 24.11 5.17 4.33
N SER A 129 24.10 6.00 3.30
CA SER A 129 23.70 7.40 3.38
C SER A 129 22.21 7.61 3.73
N LEU A 130 21.37 6.56 3.60
CA LEU A 130 19.95 6.57 3.92
C LEU A 130 19.65 5.89 5.26
N LYS A 131 20.67 5.61 6.05
CA LYS A 131 20.55 4.94 7.34
C LYS A 131 20.18 5.92 8.44
N TYR A 132 19.16 5.58 9.19
CA TYR A 132 18.65 6.32 10.35
C TYR A 132 18.45 5.37 11.52
N TYR A 133 18.12 5.90 12.70
CA TYR A 133 17.92 5.12 13.91
C TYR A 133 16.58 5.49 14.57
N THR A 134 15.88 4.47 15.08
CA THR A 134 14.67 4.69 15.88
C THR A 134 15.01 5.44 17.18
N ILE A 135 14.01 6.15 17.73
CA ILE A 135 14.24 7.13 18.81
C ILE A 135 14.60 6.49 20.14
N ARG A 136 14.00 5.35 20.49
CA ARG A 136 14.18 4.75 21.83
C ARG A 136 15.16 3.59 21.83
N LYS A 137 15.04 2.68 20.87
CA LYS A 137 15.83 1.43 20.82
C LYS A 137 17.03 1.52 19.89
N HIS A 138 17.20 2.63 19.16
CA HIS A 138 18.28 2.83 18.20
C HIS A 138 18.41 1.70 17.16
N ARG A 139 17.27 1.11 16.76
CA ARG A 139 17.23 0.14 15.67
C ARG A 139 17.50 0.84 14.33
N VAL A 140 18.21 0.17 13.45
CA VAL A 140 18.45 0.69 12.10
C VAL A 140 17.16 0.71 11.30
N VAL A 141 16.88 1.84 10.65
CA VAL A 141 15.80 2.04 9.69
C VAL A 141 16.33 2.84 8.48
N TYR A 142 15.69 2.72 7.34
CA TYR A 142 16.16 3.36 6.12
C TYR A 142 15.14 4.37 5.58
N GLY A 143 15.64 5.45 4.96
CA GLY A 143 14.86 6.45 4.25
C GLY A 143 14.93 6.27 2.74
N GLY A 144 14.37 7.23 2.00
CA GLY A 144 14.52 7.31 0.54
C GLY A 144 13.66 6.35 -0.27
N GLY A 145 12.57 5.81 0.30
CA GLY A 145 11.72 4.95 -0.51
C GLY A 145 10.72 4.09 0.26
N GLY A 146 9.84 4.72 1.01
CA GLY A 146 8.83 4.04 1.81
C GLY A 146 9.36 3.56 3.17
N ILE A 147 8.56 2.74 3.83
CA ILE A 147 8.85 2.18 5.15
C ILE A 147 9.15 0.69 4.99
N MET A 148 10.36 0.28 5.35
CA MET A 148 10.72 -1.14 5.42
C MET A 148 10.11 -1.76 6.68
N PRO A 149 9.42 -2.91 6.60
CA PRO A 149 8.84 -3.57 7.76
C PRO A 149 9.93 -4.12 8.70
N ASP A 150 9.58 -4.26 9.98
CA ASP A 150 10.43 -4.95 10.96
C ASP A 150 10.43 -6.46 10.72
N ASN A 151 9.27 -7.01 10.35
CA ASN A 151 9.09 -8.41 9.98
C ASN A 151 8.61 -8.50 8.53
N PHE A 152 9.48 -8.99 7.67
CA PHE A 152 9.14 -9.18 6.26
C PHE A 152 8.23 -10.39 6.06
N VAL A 153 7.18 -10.22 5.26
CA VAL A 153 6.28 -11.30 4.81
C VAL A 153 6.31 -11.33 3.29
N PRO A 154 6.85 -12.37 2.67
CA PRO A 154 6.96 -12.45 1.22
C PRO A 154 5.59 -12.46 0.55
N LEU A 155 5.55 -11.96 -0.69
CA LEU A 155 4.38 -12.10 -1.54
C LEU A 155 4.18 -13.58 -1.87
N ASP A 156 3.01 -14.11 -1.54
CA ASP A 156 2.64 -15.47 -1.96
C ASP A 156 2.36 -15.46 -3.48
N THR A 157 3.27 -16.07 -4.24
CA THR A 157 3.16 -16.19 -5.70
C THR A 157 2.56 -17.52 -6.12
N THR A 158 2.30 -18.43 -5.19
CA THR A 158 1.76 -19.78 -5.48
C THR A 158 0.26 -19.75 -5.72
N LYS A 159 -0.46 -18.87 -4.99
CA LYS A 159 -1.92 -18.71 -5.08
C LYS A 159 -2.37 -17.63 -6.06
N PHE A 160 -1.48 -16.68 -6.39
CA PHE A 160 -1.80 -15.55 -7.24
C PHE A 160 -1.01 -15.63 -8.56
N THR A 161 -1.58 -16.31 -9.54
CA THR A 161 -1.00 -16.46 -10.87
C THR A 161 -0.85 -15.11 -11.60
N ARG A 162 -0.11 -15.08 -12.71
CA ARG A 162 -0.04 -13.89 -13.58
C ARG A 162 -1.43 -13.47 -14.04
N TYR A 163 -2.27 -14.41 -14.42
CA TYR A 163 -3.63 -14.18 -14.87
C TYR A 163 -4.46 -13.47 -13.80
N HIS A 164 -4.48 -14.01 -12.57
CA HIS A 164 -5.16 -13.40 -11.44
C HIS A 164 -4.70 -11.94 -11.20
N ARG A 165 -3.38 -11.68 -11.18
CA ARG A 165 -2.85 -10.33 -10.97
C ARG A 165 -3.27 -9.35 -12.06
N MET A 166 -3.32 -9.78 -13.32
CA MET A 166 -3.77 -8.92 -14.43
C MET A 166 -5.26 -8.58 -14.33
N LEU A 167 -6.10 -9.56 -13.98
CA LEU A 167 -7.54 -9.34 -13.74
C LEU A 167 -7.77 -8.39 -12.56
N ALA A 168 -7.04 -8.57 -11.46
CA ALA A 168 -7.11 -7.72 -10.28
C ALA A 168 -6.65 -6.28 -10.58
N ALA A 169 -5.54 -6.09 -11.30
CA ALA A 169 -5.03 -4.78 -11.70
C ALA A 169 -6.00 -3.98 -12.57
N LYS A 170 -6.84 -4.67 -13.35
CA LYS A 170 -7.93 -4.06 -14.14
C LYS A 170 -9.25 -3.97 -13.39
N SER A 171 -9.26 -4.30 -12.11
CA SER A 171 -10.48 -4.32 -11.27
C SER A 171 -11.60 -5.24 -11.77
N ILE A 172 -11.28 -6.20 -12.63
CA ILE A 172 -12.29 -7.11 -13.24
C ILE A 172 -12.93 -7.96 -12.16
N ILE A 173 -12.12 -8.58 -11.30
CA ILE A 173 -12.59 -9.45 -10.23
C ILE A 173 -13.55 -8.70 -9.30
N ILE A 174 -13.14 -7.52 -8.81
CA ILE A 174 -13.97 -6.76 -7.88
C ILE A 174 -15.26 -6.24 -8.52
N ASN A 175 -15.22 -5.80 -9.78
CA ASN A 175 -16.39 -5.30 -10.48
C ASN A 175 -17.41 -6.41 -10.75
N ALA A 176 -16.95 -7.59 -11.20
CA ALA A 176 -17.82 -8.76 -11.38
C ALA A 176 -18.45 -9.18 -10.04
N TYR A 177 -17.66 -9.23 -8.96
CA TYR A 177 -18.16 -9.55 -7.64
C TYR A 177 -19.21 -8.53 -7.15
N LEU A 178 -18.97 -7.23 -7.28
CA LEU A 178 -19.91 -6.19 -6.85
C LEU A 178 -21.24 -6.30 -7.62
N LYS A 179 -21.18 -6.50 -8.93
CA LYS A 179 -22.36 -6.71 -9.77
C LYS A 179 -23.14 -7.96 -9.34
N TYR A 180 -22.44 -9.07 -9.11
CA TYR A 180 -23.04 -10.30 -8.62
C TYR A 180 -23.68 -10.10 -7.22
N ALA A 181 -22.96 -9.47 -6.29
CA ALA A 181 -23.43 -9.24 -4.93
C ALA A 181 -24.67 -8.33 -4.91
N ASP A 182 -24.70 -7.30 -5.75
CA ASP A 182 -25.87 -6.41 -5.86
C ASP A 182 -27.08 -7.12 -6.43
N ALA A 183 -26.92 -7.91 -7.49
CA ALA A 183 -28.00 -8.69 -8.09
C ALA A 183 -28.56 -9.77 -7.15
N ASN A 184 -27.72 -10.33 -6.28
CA ASN A 184 -28.09 -11.46 -5.39
C ASN A 184 -28.20 -11.05 -3.90
N ARG A 185 -28.19 -9.77 -3.59
CA ARG A 185 -28.11 -9.25 -2.20
C ARG A 185 -29.15 -9.83 -1.26
N GLN A 186 -30.41 -9.89 -1.70
CA GLN A 186 -31.49 -10.42 -0.85
C GLN A 186 -31.35 -11.92 -0.63
N ALA A 187 -31.04 -12.69 -1.66
CA ALA A 187 -30.84 -14.13 -1.59
C ALA A 187 -29.66 -14.49 -0.68
N LEU A 188 -28.52 -13.79 -0.83
CA LEU A 188 -27.35 -13.98 0.01
C LEU A 188 -27.64 -13.67 1.50
N LYS A 189 -28.40 -12.60 1.79
CA LYS A 189 -28.80 -12.27 3.17
C LYS A 189 -29.76 -13.29 3.75
N ALA A 190 -30.67 -13.86 2.95
CA ALA A 190 -31.58 -14.90 3.40
C ALA A 190 -30.86 -16.23 3.65
N GLN A 191 -29.89 -16.57 2.81
CA GLN A 191 -29.11 -17.81 2.92
C GLN A 191 -28.10 -17.77 4.07
N TYR A 192 -27.48 -16.61 4.32
CA TYR A 192 -26.42 -16.44 5.33
C TYR A 192 -26.84 -15.42 6.39
N SER A 193 -27.32 -15.89 7.54
CA SER A 193 -27.82 -15.04 8.65
C SER A 193 -26.71 -14.29 9.41
N SER A 194 -25.44 -14.69 9.25
CA SER A 194 -24.28 -14.08 9.91
C SER A 194 -23.04 -14.18 9.04
N PHE A 195 -22.01 -13.37 9.39
CA PHE A 195 -20.70 -13.45 8.74
C PHE A 195 -20.05 -14.83 8.90
N ASP A 196 -20.19 -15.45 10.06
CA ASP A 196 -19.63 -16.78 10.31
C ASP A 196 -20.30 -17.86 9.43
N ALA A 197 -21.61 -17.79 9.25
CA ALA A 197 -22.34 -18.69 8.36
C ALA A 197 -21.89 -18.49 6.90
N PHE A 198 -21.73 -17.24 6.47
CA PHE A 198 -21.20 -16.91 5.15
C PHE A 198 -19.78 -17.44 4.97
N ASN A 199 -18.87 -17.14 5.88
CA ASN A 199 -17.45 -17.51 5.78
C ASN A 199 -17.22 -19.02 5.73
N LYS A 200 -18.09 -19.80 6.40
CA LYS A 200 -18.01 -21.27 6.40
C LYS A 200 -18.71 -21.94 5.23
N GLY A 201 -19.76 -21.33 4.71
CA GLY A 201 -20.68 -21.99 3.76
C GLY A 201 -20.71 -21.38 2.37
N TYR A 202 -20.12 -20.18 2.16
CA TYR A 202 -20.16 -19.56 0.85
C TYR A 202 -19.17 -20.23 -0.11
N VAL A 203 -19.69 -20.68 -1.23
CA VAL A 203 -18.89 -21.18 -2.35
C VAL A 203 -19.09 -20.23 -3.52
N VAL A 204 -17.99 -19.81 -4.14
CA VAL A 204 -18.03 -18.93 -5.32
C VAL A 204 -18.77 -19.65 -6.44
N PRO A 205 -19.90 -19.11 -6.95
CA PRO A 205 -20.64 -19.79 -8.01
C PRO A 205 -19.88 -19.77 -9.34
N GLN A 206 -20.02 -20.85 -10.11
CA GLN A 206 -19.34 -20.99 -11.41
C GLN A 206 -19.71 -19.84 -12.35
N SER A 207 -20.96 -19.36 -12.34
CA SER A 207 -21.38 -18.22 -13.16
C SER A 207 -20.58 -16.93 -12.90
N LEU A 208 -20.15 -16.69 -11.66
CA LEU A 208 -19.29 -15.54 -11.33
C LEU A 208 -17.87 -15.75 -11.89
N LEU A 209 -17.33 -16.97 -11.81
CA LEU A 209 -16.04 -17.29 -12.39
C LEU A 209 -16.07 -17.13 -13.91
N ASP A 210 -17.12 -17.63 -14.55
CA ASP A 210 -17.31 -17.51 -16.01
C ASP A 210 -17.43 -16.04 -16.45
N GLU A 211 -18.12 -15.21 -15.68
CA GLU A 211 -18.20 -13.78 -15.93
C GLU A 211 -16.83 -13.10 -15.83
N ILE A 212 -16.04 -13.40 -14.80
CA ILE A 212 -14.67 -12.88 -14.64
C ILE A 212 -13.81 -13.23 -15.84
N VAL A 213 -13.87 -14.48 -16.29
CA VAL A 213 -13.13 -14.95 -17.48
C VAL A 213 -13.59 -14.23 -18.74
N ALA A 214 -14.91 -14.08 -18.92
CA ALA A 214 -15.48 -13.38 -20.08
C ALA A 214 -15.08 -11.90 -20.13
N GLU A 215 -15.13 -11.21 -19.00
CA GLU A 215 -14.68 -9.80 -18.89
C GLU A 215 -13.17 -9.66 -19.12
N GLY A 216 -12.37 -10.62 -18.65
CA GLY A 216 -10.93 -10.68 -18.93
C GLY A 216 -10.63 -10.77 -20.42
N LYS A 217 -11.33 -11.64 -21.13
CA LYS A 217 -11.17 -11.80 -22.60
C LYS A 217 -11.47 -10.53 -23.37
N LYS A 218 -12.48 -9.74 -22.97
CA LYS A 218 -12.81 -8.45 -23.61
C LYS A 218 -11.64 -7.45 -23.61
N VAL A 219 -10.78 -7.54 -22.60
CA VAL A 219 -9.60 -6.67 -22.47
C VAL A 219 -8.29 -7.39 -22.81
N LYS A 220 -8.38 -8.54 -23.52
CA LYS A 220 -7.23 -9.34 -23.97
C LYS A 220 -6.38 -9.88 -22.81
N ILE A 221 -7.03 -10.21 -21.70
CA ILE A 221 -6.40 -10.91 -20.57
C ILE A 221 -6.91 -12.34 -20.59
N GLU A 222 -6.01 -13.26 -20.95
CA GLU A 222 -6.31 -14.69 -21.04
C GLU A 222 -5.35 -15.50 -20.16
N PRO A 223 -5.81 -16.64 -19.61
CA PRO A 223 -4.95 -17.54 -18.89
C PRO A 223 -3.93 -18.18 -19.85
N LYS A 224 -2.73 -18.42 -19.37
CA LYS A 224 -1.67 -19.08 -20.15
C LYS A 224 -1.99 -20.57 -20.37
N ASP A 225 -2.56 -21.19 -19.37
CA ASP A 225 -2.91 -22.62 -19.36
C ASP A 225 -4.10 -22.88 -18.42
N ALA A 226 -4.57 -24.12 -18.39
CA ALA A 226 -5.69 -24.53 -17.54
C ALA A 226 -5.37 -24.47 -16.03
N ALA A 227 -4.11 -24.43 -15.62
CA ALA A 227 -3.73 -24.32 -14.22
C ALA A 227 -3.98 -22.90 -13.68
N GLU A 228 -3.90 -21.89 -14.54
CA GLU A 228 -4.23 -20.50 -14.15
C GLU A 228 -5.73 -20.25 -13.96
N LEU A 229 -6.60 -21.19 -14.32
CA LEU A 229 -8.07 -21.13 -14.11
C LEU A 229 -8.52 -21.80 -12.81
N LYS A 230 -7.64 -22.55 -12.14
CA LYS A 230 -7.89 -23.20 -10.85
C LYS A 230 -7.47 -22.32 -9.69
#